data_24ea50831f97a78ddd56cb8d7abe9c57
#
_entry.id   24ea50831f97a78ddd56cb8d7abe9c57
#
_cell.length_a   1.000
_cell.length_b   1.000
_cell.length_c   1.000
_cell.angle_alpha   90.00
_cell.angle_beta   90.00
_cell.angle_gamma   90.00
#
_symmetry.space_group_name_H-M   'P 1'
#
loop_
_entity.id
_entity.type
_entity.pdbx_description
1 polymer ?
#
loop_
_entity_poly.entity_id
_entity_poly.type
_entity_poly.pdbx_seq_one_letter_code
_entity_poly.pdbx_strand_id
1 'polypeptide(L)'
;MQSKFRKDEQAFVHELALQPSVKVFQEYNQLSEDCTRQYLQQYHDFIDIENVQQTAMKIQKTAPGGGYHTFHCENIAPGNYNRLLVTMLYLNDVDDGGETEFLHQSKRFKPEEGTFLIWPAGFTHMHRGNPPL
;
A
#
# COMPACT_ATOMS: atom_id res chain seq x y z
N MET A 1 -19.70 3.72 4.91
CA MET A 1 -20.24 2.34 4.95
C MET A 1 -19.04 1.39 5.00
N GLN A 2 -18.74 0.77 6.16
CA GLN A 2 -17.65 -0.22 6.24
C GLN A 2 -18.06 -1.42 5.38
N SER A 3 -17.17 -1.84 4.49
CA SER A 3 -17.36 -3.05 3.71
C SER A 3 -17.53 -4.24 4.66
N LYS A 4 -18.48 -5.14 4.38
CA LYS A 4 -18.75 -6.36 5.15
C LYS A 4 -17.50 -7.26 5.35
N PHE A 5 -16.45 -7.01 4.58
CA PHE A 5 -15.20 -7.76 4.54
C PHE A 5 -14.00 -6.99 5.14
N ARG A 6 -14.21 -5.78 5.62
CA ARG A 6 -13.15 -4.92 6.11
C ARG A 6 -13.35 -4.58 7.58
N LYS A 7 -12.33 -4.88 8.41
CA LYS A 7 -12.32 -4.66 9.85
C LYS A 7 -11.06 -3.87 10.24
N ASP A 8 -10.92 -2.66 9.70
CA ASP A 8 -9.83 -1.75 10.01
C ASP A 8 -10.34 -0.31 10.12
N GLU A 9 -9.59 0.53 10.80
CA GLU A 9 -9.80 1.98 10.81
C GLU A 9 -8.93 2.62 9.73
N GLN A 10 -9.49 3.55 8.95
CA GLN A 10 -8.79 4.21 7.86
C GLN A 10 -8.98 5.71 7.90
N ALA A 11 -7.91 6.45 7.61
CA ALA A 11 -7.94 7.88 7.35
C ALA A 11 -7.23 8.19 6.03
N PHE A 12 -7.87 8.99 5.18
CA PHE A 12 -7.22 9.54 3.99
C PHE A 12 -6.39 10.75 4.37
N VAL A 13 -5.15 10.78 3.90
CA VAL A 13 -4.15 11.77 4.34
C VAL A 13 -4.21 13.07 3.56
N HIS A 14 -4.84 13.09 2.38
CA HIS A 14 -4.86 14.29 1.53
C HIS A 14 -5.49 15.53 2.22
N GLU A 15 -6.47 15.34 3.11
CA GLU A 15 -7.05 16.44 3.89
C GLU A 15 -6.11 16.93 5.02
N LEU A 16 -5.29 16.02 5.55
CA LEU A 16 -4.29 16.32 6.57
C LEU A 16 -3.05 16.98 5.97
N ALA A 17 -2.73 16.69 4.70
CA ALA A 17 -1.56 17.21 4.00
C ALA A 17 -1.63 18.71 3.69
N LEU A 18 -2.78 19.35 3.86
CA LEU A 18 -2.95 20.79 3.70
C LEU A 18 -2.59 21.60 4.97
N GLN A 19 -2.23 20.95 6.07
CA GLN A 19 -1.87 21.64 7.33
C GLN A 19 -0.34 21.80 7.47
N PRO A 20 0.16 22.94 8.00
CA PRO A 20 1.61 23.21 8.11
C PRO A 20 2.39 22.24 9.04
N SER A 21 1.70 21.47 9.88
CA SER A 21 2.32 20.46 10.77
C SER A 21 2.79 19.19 10.06
N VAL A 22 2.92 19.20 8.73
CA VAL A 22 2.91 18.05 7.81
C VAL A 22 4.32 17.71 7.30
N LYS A 23 5.38 18.10 8.01
CA LYS A 23 6.75 17.73 7.64
C LYS A 23 6.90 16.22 7.46
N VAL A 24 6.28 15.42 8.32
CA VAL A 24 6.31 13.95 8.25
C VAL A 24 5.69 13.41 6.94
N PHE A 25 4.63 14.03 6.43
CA PHE A 25 4.03 13.60 5.16
C PHE A 25 4.86 14.05 3.96
N GLN A 26 5.53 15.18 4.04
CA GLN A 26 6.46 15.62 3.00
C GLN A 26 7.66 14.67 2.93
N GLU A 27 8.22 14.29 4.08
CA GLU A 27 9.30 13.30 4.17
C GLU A 27 8.85 11.93 3.65
N TYR A 28 7.64 11.48 4.00
CA TYR A 28 7.07 10.24 3.46
C TYR A 28 6.88 10.32 1.94
N ASN A 29 6.33 11.41 1.42
CA ASN A 29 6.13 11.57 -0.03
C ASN A 29 7.46 11.51 -0.77
N GLN A 30 8.48 12.21 -0.29
CA GLN A 30 9.81 12.19 -0.89
C GLN A 30 10.40 10.76 -0.88
N LEU A 31 10.33 10.07 0.25
CA LEU A 31 10.78 8.69 0.37
C LEU A 31 10.03 7.74 -0.57
N SER A 32 8.71 7.88 -0.63
CA SER A 32 7.84 7.08 -1.51
C SER A 32 8.17 7.31 -2.98
N GLU A 33 8.39 8.57 -3.38
CA GLU A 33 8.80 8.91 -4.74
C GLU A 33 10.16 8.31 -5.09
N ASP A 34 11.15 8.44 -4.20
CA ASP A 34 12.50 7.92 -4.41
C ASP A 34 12.49 6.38 -4.54
N CYS A 35 11.78 5.68 -3.65
CA CYS A 35 11.63 4.22 -3.71
C CYS A 35 10.89 3.78 -4.98
N THR A 36 9.82 4.48 -5.35
CA THR A 36 9.04 4.16 -6.55
C THR A 36 9.86 4.39 -7.81
N ARG A 37 10.60 5.50 -7.88
CA ARG A 37 11.50 5.80 -8.99
C ARG A 37 12.59 4.73 -9.12
N GLN A 38 13.21 4.33 -8.02
CA GLN A 38 14.22 3.26 -8.00
C GLN A 38 13.64 1.92 -8.48
N TYR A 39 12.42 1.58 -8.04
CA TYR A 39 11.72 0.38 -8.50
C TYR A 39 11.46 0.43 -10.01
N LEU A 40 10.92 1.55 -10.51
CA LEU A 40 10.56 1.73 -11.92
C LEU A 40 11.78 1.81 -12.86
N GLN A 41 12.97 2.17 -12.37
CA GLN A 41 14.21 2.15 -13.16
C GLN A 41 14.48 0.77 -13.78
N GLN A 42 14.00 -0.31 -13.17
CA GLN A 42 14.12 -1.66 -13.71
C GLN A 42 13.26 -1.87 -14.97
N TYR A 43 12.30 -0.98 -15.22
CA TYR A 43 11.30 -1.05 -16.30
C TYR A 43 11.30 0.20 -17.19
N HIS A 44 12.38 1.01 -17.15
CA HIS A 44 12.45 2.32 -17.82
C HIS A 44 12.20 2.26 -19.33
N ASP A 45 12.50 1.13 -19.99
CA ASP A 45 12.23 0.95 -21.40
C ASP A 45 10.75 0.77 -21.76
N PHE A 46 9.90 0.52 -20.75
CA PHE A 46 8.49 0.18 -20.93
C PHE A 46 7.53 1.15 -20.27
N ILE A 47 8.01 1.97 -19.35
CA ILE A 47 7.20 2.85 -18.52
C ILE A 47 7.79 4.25 -18.55
N ASP A 48 6.97 5.24 -18.87
CA ASP A 48 7.33 6.64 -18.70
C ASP A 48 7.23 7.03 -17.22
N ILE A 49 8.38 6.95 -16.56
CA ILE A 49 8.52 7.15 -15.10
C ILE A 49 8.06 8.55 -14.69
N GLU A 50 8.27 9.56 -15.51
CA GLU A 50 7.93 10.96 -15.20
C GLU A 50 6.41 11.19 -15.13
N ASN A 51 5.64 10.32 -15.76
CA ASN A 51 4.17 10.37 -15.72
C ASN A 51 3.53 9.51 -14.63
N VAL A 52 4.32 8.80 -13.82
CA VAL A 52 3.78 8.04 -12.68
C VAL A 52 3.60 8.99 -11.50
N GLN A 53 2.36 9.12 -11.04
CA GLN A 53 1.99 10.03 -9.95
C GLN A 53 1.32 9.27 -8.80
N GLN A 54 1.56 9.71 -7.59
CA GLN A 54 0.82 9.24 -6.42
C GLN A 54 -0.59 9.82 -6.44
N THR A 55 -1.60 8.97 -6.38
CA THR A 55 -3.01 9.40 -6.50
C THR A 55 -3.70 9.55 -5.17
N ALA A 56 -3.42 8.69 -4.21
CA ALA A 56 -4.04 8.71 -2.89
C ALA A 56 -3.14 8.04 -1.86
N MET A 57 -3.15 8.56 -0.66
CA MET A 57 -2.50 7.97 0.52
C MET A 57 -3.52 7.80 1.64
N LYS A 58 -3.45 6.68 2.33
CA LYS A 58 -4.27 6.41 3.51
C LYS A 58 -3.43 5.81 4.62
N ILE A 59 -3.74 6.15 5.86
CA ILE A 59 -3.23 5.45 7.03
C ILE A 59 -4.30 4.44 7.46
N GLN A 60 -3.88 3.22 7.73
CA GLN A 60 -4.74 2.15 8.23
C GLN A 60 -4.25 1.67 9.59
N LYS A 61 -5.18 1.52 10.53
CA LYS A 61 -4.94 0.89 11.82
C LYS A 61 -5.77 -0.39 11.88
N THR A 62 -5.10 -1.49 12.09
CA THR A 62 -5.71 -2.83 12.13
C THR A 62 -5.59 -3.38 13.55
N ALA A 63 -6.73 -3.62 14.19
CA ALA A 63 -6.77 -4.26 15.50
C ALA A 63 -6.53 -5.78 15.38
N PRO A 64 -6.13 -6.49 16.46
CA PRO A 64 -6.04 -7.94 16.47
C PRO A 64 -7.32 -8.60 15.91
N GLY A 65 -7.14 -9.58 15.00
CA GLY A 65 -8.23 -10.25 14.28
C GLY A 65 -8.88 -9.40 13.19
N GLY A 66 -8.48 -8.13 13.02
CA GLY A 66 -8.99 -7.23 11.99
C GLY A 66 -8.24 -7.34 10.68
N GLY A 67 -8.65 -6.53 9.68
CA GLY A 67 -7.98 -6.40 8.38
C GLY A 67 -8.86 -6.71 7.19
N TYR A 68 -8.24 -6.85 6.03
CA TYR A 68 -8.90 -7.22 4.78
C TYR A 68 -8.33 -8.54 4.26
N HIS A 69 -9.06 -9.63 4.52
CA HIS A 69 -8.56 -11.00 4.36
C HIS A 69 -8.93 -11.65 3.02
N THR A 70 -9.66 -10.93 2.16
CA THR A 70 -10.00 -11.41 0.82
C THR A 70 -8.87 -11.10 -0.15
N PHE A 71 -8.43 -12.08 -0.93
CA PHE A 71 -7.50 -11.84 -2.03
C PHE A 71 -8.11 -10.87 -3.04
N HIS A 72 -7.38 -9.82 -3.35
CA HIS A 72 -7.80 -8.75 -4.25
C HIS A 72 -6.61 -8.16 -5.01
N CYS A 73 -6.91 -7.32 -5.99
CA CYS A 73 -5.97 -6.41 -6.62
C CYS A 73 -6.62 -5.03 -6.76
N GLU A 74 -5.83 -4.00 -7.10
CA GLU A 74 -6.25 -2.61 -6.92
C GLU A 74 -6.81 -1.96 -8.18
N ASN A 75 -6.67 -2.57 -9.37
CA ASN A 75 -6.99 -1.93 -10.65
C ASN A 75 -8.13 -2.58 -11.45
N ILE A 76 -9.00 -3.37 -10.83
CA ILE A 76 -10.10 -4.07 -11.52
C ILE A 76 -11.48 -3.40 -11.37
N ALA A 77 -11.57 -2.33 -10.58
CA ALA A 77 -12.83 -1.61 -10.38
C ALA A 77 -12.89 -0.32 -11.23
N PRO A 78 -14.09 0.10 -11.67
CA PRO A 78 -14.27 1.40 -12.31
C PRO A 78 -13.65 2.53 -11.47
N GLY A 79 -12.89 3.42 -12.12
CA GLY A 79 -12.16 4.51 -11.46
C GLY A 79 -10.77 4.14 -10.95
N ASN A 80 -10.40 2.85 -10.98
CA ASN A 80 -9.09 2.39 -10.51
C ASN A 80 -8.22 1.76 -11.62
N TYR A 81 -8.72 1.70 -12.85
CA TYR A 81 -8.00 1.05 -13.97
C TYR A 81 -6.65 1.68 -14.30
N ASN A 82 -6.43 2.93 -13.91
CA ASN A 82 -5.18 3.67 -14.10
C ASN A 82 -4.15 3.43 -13.00
N ARG A 83 -4.45 2.63 -11.98
CA ARG A 83 -3.48 2.28 -10.94
C ARG A 83 -2.45 1.33 -11.51
N LEU A 84 -1.20 1.76 -11.51
CA LEU A 84 -0.06 1.00 -11.99
C LEU A 84 0.58 0.19 -10.88
N LEU A 85 0.82 0.85 -9.75
CA LEU A 85 1.51 0.30 -8.58
C LEU A 85 0.69 0.50 -7.31
N VAL A 86 0.98 -0.34 -6.34
CA VAL A 86 0.60 -0.16 -4.94
C VAL A 86 1.88 0.01 -4.14
N THR A 87 1.87 0.97 -3.22
CA THR A 87 2.94 1.17 -2.24
C THR A 87 2.39 1.04 -0.83
N MET A 88 3.16 0.47 0.08
CA MET A 88 2.77 0.31 1.47
C MET A 88 3.99 0.40 2.39
N LEU A 89 3.87 1.16 3.48
CA LEU A 89 4.86 1.27 4.54
C LEU A 89 4.29 0.70 5.83
N TYR A 90 5.01 -0.22 6.47
CA TYR A 90 4.71 -0.66 7.82
C TYR A 90 5.20 0.37 8.84
N LEU A 91 4.30 0.83 9.72
CA LEU A 91 4.58 1.88 10.71
C LEU A 91 4.98 1.34 12.08
N ASN A 92 4.87 0.03 12.28
CA ASN A 92 5.29 -0.67 13.50
C ASN A 92 5.48 -2.16 13.22
N ASP A 93 6.20 -2.82 14.09
CA ASP A 93 6.35 -4.27 14.10
C ASP A 93 5.05 -4.95 14.54
N VAL A 94 4.81 -6.16 14.01
CA VAL A 94 3.78 -7.09 14.49
C VAL A 94 4.43 -8.46 14.66
N ASP A 95 4.40 -9.01 15.88
CA ASP A 95 5.08 -10.26 16.21
C ASP A 95 4.42 -11.47 15.56
N ASP A 96 3.09 -11.54 15.62
CA ASP A 96 2.29 -12.65 15.10
C ASP A 96 1.20 -12.15 14.15
N GLY A 97 1.15 -12.72 12.93
CA GLY A 97 0.18 -12.37 11.93
C GLY A 97 0.47 -11.02 11.26
N GLY A 98 -0.56 -10.39 10.70
CA GLY A 98 -0.47 -9.07 10.06
C GLY A 98 0.25 -9.04 8.72
N GLU A 99 0.73 -10.17 8.20
CA GLU A 99 1.51 -10.21 6.97
C GLU A 99 0.70 -9.77 5.76
N THR A 100 1.38 -9.15 4.81
CA THR A 100 0.87 -9.02 3.44
C THR A 100 1.21 -10.28 2.67
N GLU A 101 0.19 -11.01 2.26
CA GLU A 101 0.33 -12.29 1.55
C GLU A 101 -0.01 -12.14 0.09
N PHE A 102 0.89 -12.62 -0.79
CA PHE A 102 0.74 -12.66 -2.24
C PHE A 102 0.41 -14.08 -2.71
N LEU A 103 -0.74 -14.24 -3.36
CA LEU A 103 -1.27 -15.54 -3.78
C LEU A 103 -0.38 -16.24 -4.79
N HIS A 104 -0.12 -15.59 -5.92
CA HIS A 104 0.60 -16.22 -7.04
C HIS A 104 2.10 -16.35 -6.81
N GLN A 105 2.68 -15.44 -6.04
CA GLN A 105 4.10 -15.46 -5.67
C GLN A 105 4.39 -16.38 -4.51
N SER A 106 3.35 -16.85 -3.79
CA SER A 106 3.47 -17.70 -2.57
C SER A 106 4.39 -17.06 -1.52
N LYS A 107 4.26 -15.73 -1.34
CA LYS A 107 5.09 -14.95 -0.41
C LYS A 107 4.24 -14.26 0.64
N ARG A 108 4.81 -14.17 1.85
CA ARG A 108 4.29 -13.37 2.96
C ARG A 108 5.37 -12.42 3.44
N PHE A 109 5.02 -11.17 3.63
CA PHE A 109 5.90 -10.14 4.17
C PHE A 109 5.43 -9.80 5.57
N LYS A 110 6.29 -10.07 6.56
CA LYS A 110 6.04 -9.74 7.96
C LYS A 110 6.02 -8.22 8.13
N PRO A 111 5.11 -7.67 8.94
CA PRO A 111 5.15 -6.27 9.32
C PRO A 111 6.38 -5.97 10.18
N GLU A 112 7.35 -5.34 9.58
CA GLU A 112 8.54 -4.78 10.26
C GLU A 112 8.54 -3.27 10.03
N GLU A 113 8.68 -2.49 11.10
CA GLU A 113 8.69 -1.03 11.04
C GLU A 113 9.70 -0.52 10.01
N GLY A 114 9.27 0.42 9.16
CA GLY A 114 10.11 0.99 8.10
C GLY A 114 10.19 0.15 6.83
N THR A 115 9.64 -1.05 6.78
CA THR A 115 9.59 -1.83 5.54
C THR A 115 8.62 -1.21 4.55
N PHE A 116 9.13 -0.86 3.36
CA PHE A 116 8.38 -0.29 2.26
C PHE A 116 8.20 -1.33 1.14
N LEU A 117 6.96 -1.69 0.85
CA LEU A 117 6.61 -2.64 -0.21
C LEU A 117 6.10 -1.90 -1.45
N ILE A 118 6.51 -2.36 -2.63
CA ILE A 118 6.00 -1.91 -3.93
C ILE A 118 5.65 -3.12 -4.78
N TRP A 119 4.47 -3.10 -5.42
CA TRP A 119 4.06 -4.16 -6.35
C TRP A 119 3.10 -3.66 -7.42
N PRO A 120 3.01 -4.35 -8.58
CA PRO A 120 2.01 -4.05 -9.61
C PRO A 120 0.58 -4.15 -9.08
N ALA A 121 -0.27 -3.19 -9.44
CA ALA A 121 -1.66 -3.10 -8.94
C ALA A 121 -2.61 -4.16 -9.55
N GLY A 122 -2.16 -4.89 -10.57
CA GLY A 122 -2.98 -5.79 -11.36
C GLY A 122 -3.17 -7.19 -10.77
N PHE A 123 -3.97 -7.99 -11.46
CA PHE A 123 -4.38 -9.34 -11.05
C PHE A 123 -3.22 -10.35 -10.93
N THR A 124 -2.07 -10.07 -11.50
CA THR A 124 -0.86 -10.90 -11.32
C THR A 124 -0.31 -10.86 -9.90
N HIS A 125 -0.68 -9.83 -9.12
CA HIS A 125 -0.25 -9.62 -7.75
C HIS A 125 -1.45 -9.58 -6.79
N MET A 126 -2.31 -10.61 -6.89
CA MET A 126 -3.40 -10.80 -5.92
C MET A 126 -2.83 -10.94 -4.51
N HIS A 127 -3.32 -10.12 -3.60
CA HIS A 127 -2.79 -10.05 -2.23
C HIS A 127 -3.92 -9.86 -1.21
N ARG A 128 -3.57 -10.11 0.05
CA ARG A 128 -4.44 -9.87 1.22
C ARG A 128 -3.63 -9.49 2.44
N GLY A 129 -4.25 -8.86 3.42
CA GLY A 129 -3.71 -8.71 4.76
C GLY A 129 -4.15 -9.87 5.65
N ASN A 130 -3.22 -10.57 6.27
CA ASN A 130 -3.52 -11.54 7.31
C ASN A 130 -3.86 -10.81 8.62
N PRO A 131 -4.71 -11.38 9.50
CA PRO A 131 -5.02 -10.75 10.77
C PRO A 131 -3.79 -10.70 11.68
N PRO A 132 -3.49 -9.56 12.31
CA PRO A 132 -2.60 -9.55 13.47
C PRO A 132 -3.23 -10.32 14.62
N LEU A 133 -2.45 -11.04 15.39
CA LEU A 133 -2.91 -11.89 16.49
C LEU A 133 -2.62 -11.27 17.85
#